data_a4a20e0903f23c274e47db7567793142
#
_entry.id   a4a20e0903f23c274e47db7567793142
#
_cell.length_a   1.000
_cell.length_b   1.000
_cell.length_c   1.000
_cell.angle_alpha   90.00
_cell.angle_beta   90.00
_cell.angle_gamma   90.00
#
_symmetry.space_group_name_H-M   'P 1'
#
loop_
_entity.id
_entity.type
_entity.pdbx_description
1 polymer ?
#
loop_
_entity_poly.entity_id
_entity_poly.type
_entity_poly.pdbx_seq_one_letter_code
_entity_poly.pdbx_strand_id
1 'polypeptide(L)'
;MAAETRCFIIAILSLAAATSGCTLTPKQPPPLRPPLTQEQADWWAANNHRKVYVPGRGYYIEGTTGFFDHDGHKLSTELNPTGSSDDEEKGFLDRMSPKTTVARFKKMIGKGPNEQIARKAMEDGDSLFRQKQYVKAADKYRIAYKRWPDSPLEEEAIYKAGESEFFADRYSKADDEYALLIKKFNSSQYLSQVVIRRFNIGRYWEECDETKPHYTLTPNFTDKTRPLFDTGGHALRVYERIRLDDPTGPLADDAVMAAANAHFIKGHWEEADYHYGLLRSEFPKSEHQFKAHLMGLHCKLLRYQGPGYEGAPLDQAEELAMQLLTQFSPELGVERERVAQVRASIRDQRALREWDMAEFYVKGKYYGAAKTYYAKIIKQYPDTRLAQESRNQIDKFKTEPNSPTPPFKWLADILPQSTREGPVLPKNIPSVAAAPPTDTTTR
;
A
#
# COMPACT_ATOMS: atom_id res chain seq x y z
N MET A 1 50.65 1.72 10.67
CA MET A 1 50.46 3.16 10.90
C MET A 1 49.31 3.58 9.99
N ALA A 2 48.20 3.90 10.35
CA ALA A 2 47.44 4.43 11.43
C ALA A 2 46.03 3.81 11.42
N ALA A 3 45.78 2.91 12.32
CA ALA A 3 44.47 2.70 12.88
C ALA A 3 44.45 3.54 14.13
N GLU A 4 43.61 4.56 14.18
CA GLU A 4 43.19 5.27 15.39
C GLU A 4 42.44 6.52 14.96
N THR A 5 41.28 6.68 15.49
CA THR A 5 40.48 7.88 15.63
C THR A 5 39.07 7.77 15.06
N ARG A 6 38.25 6.86 15.65
CA ARG A 6 36.78 7.01 15.67
C ARG A 6 36.19 6.44 16.97
N CYS A 7 36.63 6.95 18.08
CA CYS A 7 35.96 6.90 19.36
C CYS A 7 36.09 8.28 19.99
N PHE A 8 35.00 8.91 20.26
CA PHE A 8 34.67 10.10 21.02
C PHE A 8 33.64 10.90 20.22
N ILE A 9 32.40 10.79 20.60
CA ILE A 9 31.65 11.72 21.43
C ILE A 9 30.30 11.05 21.72
N ILE A 10 30.17 10.33 22.83
CA ILE A 10 28.93 10.20 23.59
C ILE A 10 29.20 10.93 24.90
N ALA A 11 28.93 12.20 24.91
CA ALA A 11 28.91 13.02 26.11
C ALA A 11 27.48 13.00 26.66
N ILE A 12 27.24 12.16 27.65
CA ILE A 12 26.57 12.39 28.92
C ILE A 12 25.87 13.76 28.99
N LEU A 13 24.57 13.76 28.82
CA LEU A 13 23.66 14.72 29.41
C LEU A 13 22.76 13.95 30.39
N SER A 14 23.30 13.75 31.59
CA SER A 14 22.52 13.38 32.78
C SER A 14 21.72 14.61 33.20
N LEU A 15 20.48 14.71 32.73
CA LEU A 15 19.51 15.63 33.30
C LEU A 15 18.72 14.84 34.33
N ALA A 16 18.93 15.18 35.60
CA ALA A 16 18.14 14.71 36.72
C ALA A 16 16.66 15.05 36.47
N ALA A 17 15.88 14.08 36.02
CA ALA A 17 14.43 14.17 36.00
C ALA A 17 13.94 13.69 37.36
N ALA A 18 13.32 14.62 38.08
CA ALA A 18 12.57 14.36 39.31
C ALA A 18 11.62 13.17 39.12
N THR A 19 11.73 12.23 40.00
CA THR A 19 10.85 11.06 40.14
C THR A 19 9.43 11.50 40.48
N SER A 20 8.61 11.80 39.46
CA SER A 20 7.17 11.68 39.56
C SER A 20 6.84 10.28 39.08
N GLY A 21 6.53 9.42 40.03
CA GLY A 21 6.17 8.02 39.78
C GLY A 21 4.89 7.93 38.96
N CYS A 22 5.03 7.82 37.63
CA CYS A 22 4.04 7.17 36.81
C CYS A 22 4.32 5.67 36.89
N THR A 23 3.67 4.98 37.79
CA THR A 23 3.53 3.54 37.72
C THR A 23 2.85 3.22 36.39
N LEU A 24 3.63 2.72 35.45
CA LEU A 24 3.12 2.02 34.27
C LEU A 24 2.43 0.75 34.80
N THR A 25 1.14 0.86 35.12
CA THR A 25 0.31 -0.32 35.30
C THR A 25 0.40 -1.11 34.00
N PRO A 26 0.79 -2.40 34.05
CA PRO A 26 0.75 -3.25 32.88
C PRO A 26 -0.67 -3.19 32.31
N LYS A 27 -0.79 -2.86 31.02
CA LYS A 27 -2.06 -2.85 30.31
C LYS A 27 -2.70 -4.21 30.55
N GLN A 28 -3.74 -4.27 31.36
CA GLN A 28 -4.49 -5.51 31.55
C GLN A 28 -4.87 -6.05 30.19
N PRO A 29 -4.69 -7.35 29.93
CA PRO A 29 -5.21 -7.96 28.74
C PRO A 29 -6.71 -7.62 28.64
N PRO A 30 -7.25 -7.39 27.44
CA PRO A 30 -8.67 -7.11 27.28
C PRO A 30 -9.47 -8.18 28.04
N PRO A 31 -10.56 -7.81 28.72
CA PRO A 31 -11.32 -8.77 29.53
C PRO A 31 -11.65 -9.95 28.62
N LEU A 32 -11.34 -11.16 29.13
CA LEU A 32 -11.73 -12.41 28.48
C LEU A 32 -13.24 -12.32 28.24
N ARG A 33 -13.67 -12.48 27.00
CA ARG A 33 -15.09 -12.51 26.67
C ARG A 33 -15.75 -13.58 27.53
N PRO A 34 -16.94 -13.33 28.09
CA PRO A 34 -17.61 -14.33 28.91
C PRO A 34 -17.78 -15.61 28.08
N PRO A 35 -17.59 -16.79 28.64
CA PRO A 35 -17.80 -18.05 27.96
C PRO A 35 -19.23 -18.11 27.38
N LEU A 36 -19.41 -18.81 26.28
CA LEU A 36 -20.73 -19.08 25.72
C LEU A 36 -21.62 -19.75 26.76
N THR A 37 -22.89 -19.39 26.83
CA THR A 37 -23.85 -20.16 27.61
C THR A 37 -23.95 -21.57 27.06
N GLN A 38 -24.37 -22.54 27.87
CA GLN A 38 -24.50 -23.93 27.45
C GLN A 38 -25.36 -24.05 26.17
N GLU A 39 -26.49 -23.34 26.15
CA GLU A 39 -27.41 -23.30 25.01
C GLU A 39 -26.76 -22.73 23.71
N GLN A 40 -25.93 -21.69 23.85
CA GLN A 40 -25.18 -21.10 22.72
C GLN A 40 -24.08 -22.05 22.22
N ALA A 41 -23.40 -22.74 23.12
CA ALA A 41 -22.38 -23.72 22.78
C ALA A 41 -22.97 -24.93 22.06
N ASP A 42 -24.08 -25.46 22.55
CA ASP A 42 -24.79 -26.59 21.94
C ASP A 42 -25.34 -26.21 20.56
N TRP A 43 -25.93 -25.01 20.44
CA TRP A 43 -26.38 -24.48 19.16
C TRP A 43 -25.24 -24.32 18.16
N TRP A 44 -24.08 -23.75 18.61
CA TRP A 44 -22.91 -23.57 17.77
C TRP A 44 -22.34 -24.91 17.30
N ALA A 45 -22.23 -25.90 18.18
CA ALA A 45 -21.76 -27.23 17.86
C ALA A 45 -22.65 -27.90 16.80
N ALA A 46 -23.98 -27.75 16.92
CA ALA A 46 -24.95 -28.31 15.98
C ALA A 46 -24.89 -27.67 14.59
N ASN A 47 -24.54 -26.38 14.48
CA ASN A 47 -24.57 -25.63 13.22
C ASN A 47 -23.18 -25.34 12.63
N ASN A 48 -22.11 -25.69 13.30
CA ASN A 48 -20.72 -25.41 12.92
C ASN A 48 -20.36 -25.98 11.52
N HIS A 49 -20.96 -27.07 11.10
CA HIS A 49 -20.74 -27.69 9.80
C HIS A 49 -21.33 -26.89 8.63
N ARG A 50 -22.23 -25.93 8.88
CA ARG A 50 -22.89 -25.08 7.87
C ARG A 50 -22.30 -23.67 7.79
N LYS A 51 -21.27 -23.38 8.57
CA LYS A 51 -20.65 -22.05 8.60
C LYS A 51 -19.91 -21.76 7.31
N VAL A 52 -20.12 -20.56 6.77
CA VAL A 52 -19.38 -20.01 5.63
C VAL A 52 -18.54 -18.84 6.10
N TYR A 53 -17.24 -18.86 5.83
CA TYR A 53 -16.37 -17.74 6.18
C TYR A 53 -16.53 -16.59 5.19
N VAL A 54 -16.81 -15.38 5.71
CA VAL A 54 -16.89 -14.14 4.92
C VAL A 54 -15.71 -13.24 5.30
N PRO A 55 -14.80 -12.96 4.35
CA PRO A 55 -13.61 -12.13 4.62
C PRO A 55 -13.98 -10.78 5.24
N GLY A 56 -13.33 -10.42 6.35
CA GLY A 56 -13.56 -9.15 7.07
C GLY A 56 -14.84 -9.10 7.92
N ARG A 57 -15.69 -10.12 7.90
CA ARG A 57 -16.96 -10.16 8.67
C ARG A 57 -17.06 -11.33 9.65
N GLY A 58 -16.33 -12.43 9.44
CA GLY A 58 -16.41 -13.63 10.26
C GLY A 58 -17.22 -14.76 9.63
N TYR A 59 -17.77 -15.67 10.46
CA TYR A 59 -18.54 -16.81 9.99
C TYR A 59 -20.04 -16.49 9.92
N TYR A 60 -20.66 -16.84 8.82
CA TYR A 60 -22.09 -16.75 8.60
C TYR A 60 -22.72 -18.14 8.55
N ILE A 61 -23.90 -18.32 9.15
CA ILE A 61 -24.69 -19.53 9.09
C ILE A 61 -26.05 -19.17 8.47
N GLU A 62 -26.43 -19.86 7.40
CA GLU A 62 -27.68 -19.62 6.69
C GLU A 62 -28.89 -19.74 7.61
N GLY A 63 -29.79 -18.77 7.56
CA GLY A 63 -30.94 -18.66 8.45
C GLY A 63 -30.71 -17.94 9.77
N THR A 64 -29.51 -17.36 9.98
CA THR A 64 -29.20 -16.53 11.15
C THR A 64 -29.01 -15.07 10.81
N THR A 65 -29.34 -14.19 11.73
CA THR A 65 -29.06 -12.75 11.61
C THR A 65 -27.73 -12.43 12.30
N GLY A 66 -26.68 -12.16 11.49
CA GLY A 66 -25.37 -11.70 12.00
C GLY A 66 -24.24 -12.67 11.68
N PHE A 67 -23.03 -12.25 12.12
CA PHE A 67 -21.80 -12.99 11.93
C PHE A 67 -21.29 -13.48 13.29
N PHE A 68 -20.50 -14.54 13.26
CA PHE A 68 -19.93 -15.18 14.45
C PHE A 68 -18.41 -15.20 14.33
N ASP A 69 -17.69 -15.21 15.47
CA ASP A 69 -16.27 -15.48 15.49
C ASP A 69 -15.98 -16.99 15.40
N HIS A 70 -14.69 -17.36 15.44
CA HIS A 70 -14.27 -18.77 15.36
C HIS A 70 -14.87 -19.63 16.50
N ASP A 71 -15.11 -19.02 17.64
CA ASP A 71 -15.56 -19.69 18.88
C ASP A 71 -17.08 -19.68 19.05
N GLY A 72 -17.82 -19.04 18.11
CA GLY A 72 -19.28 -19.03 18.10
C GLY A 72 -19.92 -17.84 18.82
N HIS A 73 -19.13 -16.83 19.24
CA HIS A 73 -19.71 -15.61 19.78
C HIS A 73 -20.25 -14.73 18.63
N LYS A 74 -21.47 -14.25 18.79
CA LYS A 74 -22.07 -13.33 17.83
C LYS A 74 -21.31 -12.02 17.81
N LEU A 75 -20.82 -11.63 16.62
CA LEU A 75 -20.17 -10.35 16.41
C LEU A 75 -21.25 -9.26 16.34
N SER A 76 -21.13 -8.22 17.16
CA SER A 76 -22.05 -7.08 17.12
C SER A 76 -21.92 -6.38 15.75
N THR A 77 -23.01 -6.34 15.03
CA THR A 77 -23.09 -5.72 13.71
C THR A 77 -23.24 -4.20 13.87
N GLU A 78 -22.18 -3.51 14.26
CA GLU A 78 -22.12 -2.06 14.10
C GLU A 78 -21.29 -1.69 12.88
N LEU A 79 -21.84 -1.97 11.70
CA LEU A 79 -21.42 -1.34 10.44
C LEU A 79 -22.53 -1.64 9.41
N ASN A 80 -23.61 -0.87 9.46
CA ASN A 80 -24.55 -0.81 8.34
C ASN A 80 -24.25 0.46 7.52
N PRO A 81 -23.85 0.29 6.26
CA PRO A 81 -24.14 1.25 5.24
C PRO A 81 -25.15 0.63 4.26
N THR A 82 -26.41 0.80 4.49
CA THR A 82 -27.44 0.91 3.46
C THR A 82 -28.80 0.89 4.12
N GLY A 83 -29.60 1.91 3.83
CA GLY A 83 -30.92 2.06 4.34
C GLY A 83 -31.88 1.00 3.83
N SER A 84 -32.76 0.57 4.70
CA SER A 84 -34.14 0.31 4.39
C SER A 84 -34.96 0.65 5.62
N SER A 85 -36.00 1.41 5.35
CA SER A 85 -37.08 1.79 6.24
C SER A 85 -37.57 0.62 7.07
N ASP A 86 -37.57 0.77 8.38
CA ASP A 86 -38.67 0.30 9.21
C ASP A 86 -38.65 1.13 10.49
N ASP A 87 -39.68 1.98 10.60
CA ASP A 87 -40.05 2.65 11.83
C ASP A 87 -40.56 1.62 12.82
N GLU A 88 -39.71 1.30 13.84
CA GLU A 88 -40.23 0.87 15.14
C GLU A 88 -39.13 0.88 16.20
N GLU A 89 -39.42 1.58 17.28
CA GLU A 89 -38.75 1.62 18.58
C GLU A 89 -37.28 2.17 18.63
N LYS A 90 -37.16 3.48 18.44
CA LYS A 90 -36.01 4.23 18.95
C LYS A 90 -36.04 4.22 20.49
N GLY A 91 -35.30 3.30 21.08
CA GLY A 91 -35.20 3.14 22.50
C GLY A 91 -34.72 4.40 23.22
N PHE A 92 -35.05 4.55 24.49
CA PHE A 92 -34.71 5.67 25.38
C PHE A 92 -33.20 6.03 25.38
N LEU A 93 -32.31 5.07 25.15
CA LEU A 93 -30.85 5.28 25.10
C LEU A 93 -30.37 6.01 23.85
N ASP A 94 -31.08 5.93 22.73
CA ASP A 94 -30.75 6.68 21.51
C ASP A 94 -31.08 8.17 21.62
N ARG A 95 -31.99 8.53 22.53
CA ARG A 95 -32.30 9.93 22.89
C ARG A 95 -31.19 10.60 23.72
N MET A 96 -30.28 9.86 24.30
CA MET A 96 -29.16 10.35 25.12
C MET A 96 -27.80 10.26 24.41
N SER A 97 -27.74 9.91 23.12
CA SER A 97 -26.48 9.87 22.40
C SER A 97 -25.81 11.27 22.39
N PRO A 98 -24.48 11.36 22.53
CA PRO A 98 -23.79 12.67 22.56
C PRO A 98 -24.08 13.53 21.32
N LYS A 99 -24.32 12.88 20.17
CA LYS A 99 -24.66 13.58 18.91
C LYS A 99 -26.03 14.25 18.96
N THR A 100 -27.05 13.59 19.52
CA THR A 100 -28.42 14.13 19.63
C THR A 100 -28.53 15.20 20.68
N THR A 101 -27.83 15.07 21.82
CA THR A 101 -27.78 16.06 22.88
C THR A 101 -27.06 17.36 22.42
N VAL A 102 -25.93 17.23 21.73
CA VAL A 102 -25.20 18.37 21.14
C VAL A 102 -26.04 19.08 20.06
N ALA A 103 -26.76 18.30 19.22
CA ALA A 103 -27.65 18.89 18.20
C ALA A 103 -28.83 19.67 18.83
N ARG A 104 -29.44 19.10 19.88
CA ARG A 104 -30.50 19.78 20.63
C ARG A 104 -30.01 21.04 21.34
N PHE A 105 -28.82 20.96 21.97
CA PHE A 105 -28.18 22.11 22.61
C PHE A 105 -27.83 23.21 21.60
N LYS A 106 -27.29 22.88 20.43
CA LYS A 106 -27.04 23.81 19.33
C LYS A 106 -28.32 24.48 18.83
N LYS A 107 -29.43 23.72 18.73
CA LYS A 107 -30.75 24.28 18.36
C LYS A 107 -31.29 25.25 19.42
N MET A 108 -31.12 24.90 20.70
CA MET A 108 -31.58 25.73 21.82
C MET A 108 -30.85 27.07 21.92
N ILE A 109 -29.54 27.12 21.59
CA ILE A 109 -28.73 28.35 21.57
C ILE A 109 -28.79 29.09 20.22
N GLY A 110 -29.75 28.78 19.35
CA GLY A 110 -29.94 29.44 18.04
C GLY A 110 -28.87 29.10 16.99
N LYS A 111 -28.03 28.10 17.25
CA LYS A 111 -26.96 27.62 16.34
C LYS A 111 -27.38 26.38 15.51
N GLY A 112 -28.65 26.00 15.52
CA GLY A 112 -29.19 24.91 14.73
C GLY A 112 -29.31 25.26 13.23
N PRO A 113 -29.72 24.28 12.38
CA PRO A 113 -29.96 24.49 10.94
C PRO A 113 -30.94 25.67 10.71
N ASN A 114 -30.59 26.52 9.75
CA ASN A 114 -31.42 27.69 9.37
C ASN A 114 -31.05 28.10 7.94
N GLU A 115 -31.97 27.90 7.01
CA GLU A 115 -31.83 28.20 5.60
C GLU A 115 -31.58 29.70 5.32
N GLN A 116 -32.34 30.57 5.97
CA GLN A 116 -32.22 32.01 5.72
C GLN A 116 -30.85 32.55 6.10
N ILE A 117 -30.31 32.06 7.26
CA ILE A 117 -28.96 32.44 7.70
C ILE A 117 -27.92 31.84 6.72
N ALA A 118 -28.13 30.62 6.21
CA ALA A 118 -27.23 29.99 5.27
C ALA A 118 -27.18 30.74 3.93
N ARG A 119 -28.34 31.11 3.37
CA ARG A 119 -28.43 31.90 2.12
C ARG A 119 -27.78 33.25 2.27
N LYS A 120 -28.09 33.97 3.35
CA LYS A 120 -27.47 35.28 3.62
C LYS A 120 -25.94 35.15 3.77
N ALA A 121 -25.47 34.12 4.46
CA ALA A 121 -24.03 33.88 4.61
C ALA A 121 -23.36 33.56 3.25
N MET A 122 -24.07 32.88 2.35
CA MET A 122 -23.59 32.62 0.99
C MET A 122 -23.44 33.93 0.20
N GLU A 123 -24.47 34.78 0.19
CA GLU A 123 -24.46 36.11 -0.47
C GLU A 123 -23.36 37.03 0.09
N ASP A 124 -23.22 37.08 1.42
CA ASP A 124 -22.15 37.83 2.10
C ASP A 124 -20.77 37.30 1.65
N GLY A 125 -20.63 35.97 1.59
CA GLY A 125 -19.41 35.30 1.12
C GLY A 125 -19.07 35.70 -0.31
N ASP A 126 -20.03 35.66 -1.22
CA ASP A 126 -19.85 36.02 -2.64
C ASP A 126 -19.47 37.52 -2.78
N SER A 127 -20.03 38.38 -1.97
CA SER A 127 -19.66 39.79 -1.95
C SER A 127 -18.22 40.00 -1.49
N LEU A 128 -17.81 39.32 -0.41
CA LEU A 128 -16.44 39.39 0.12
C LEU A 128 -15.42 38.77 -0.84
N PHE A 129 -15.76 37.68 -1.52
CA PHE A 129 -14.92 37.05 -2.51
C PHE A 129 -14.64 37.99 -3.70
N ARG A 130 -15.68 38.67 -4.22
CA ARG A 130 -15.53 39.71 -5.27
C ARG A 130 -14.64 40.86 -4.82
N GLN A 131 -14.67 41.22 -3.53
CA GLN A 131 -13.81 42.24 -2.93
C GLN A 131 -12.39 41.72 -2.61
N LYS A 132 -12.06 40.47 -3.00
CA LYS A 132 -10.79 39.81 -2.69
C LYS A 132 -10.48 39.63 -1.19
N GLN A 133 -11.52 39.75 -0.34
CA GLN A 133 -11.42 39.48 1.09
C GLN A 133 -11.59 37.99 1.38
N TYR A 134 -10.72 37.18 0.79
CA TYR A 134 -10.87 35.71 0.68
C TYR A 134 -11.01 35.02 2.04
N VAL A 135 -10.21 35.39 3.03
CA VAL A 135 -10.28 34.78 4.37
C VAL A 135 -11.66 35.00 5.01
N LYS A 136 -12.21 36.20 4.88
CA LYS A 136 -13.55 36.51 5.41
C LYS A 136 -14.65 35.80 4.60
N ALA A 137 -14.45 35.67 3.29
CA ALA A 137 -15.36 34.93 2.41
C ALA A 137 -15.42 33.45 2.83
N ALA A 138 -14.27 32.80 3.04
CA ALA A 138 -14.22 31.44 3.53
C ALA A 138 -14.99 31.23 4.84
N ASP A 139 -14.86 32.17 5.80
CA ASP A 139 -15.57 32.08 7.06
C ASP A 139 -17.10 32.19 6.87
N LYS A 140 -17.57 33.03 5.93
CA LYS A 140 -18.99 33.12 5.60
C LYS A 140 -19.52 31.85 4.91
N TYR A 141 -18.80 31.29 3.98
CA TYR A 141 -19.17 30.02 3.34
C TYR A 141 -19.18 28.84 4.36
N ARG A 142 -18.26 28.84 5.34
CA ARG A 142 -18.31 27.89 6.46
C ARG A 142 -19.56 28.05 7.32
N ILE A 143 -20.04 29.27 7.51
CA ILE A 143 -21.32 29.49 8.18
C ILE A 143 -22.44 28.92 7.31
N ALA A 144 -22.44 29.17 6.01
CA ALA A 144 -23.48 28.72 5.10
C ALA A 144 -23.69 27.21 5.17
N TYR A 145 -22.64 26.42 4.93
CA TYR A 145 -22.78 24.95 4.93
C TYR A 145 -23.06 24.36 6.33
N LYS A 146 -22.57 25.00 7.41
CA LYS A 146 -22.86 24.53 8.78
C LYS A 146 -24.29 24.85 9.22
N ARG A 147 -24.92 25.88 8.63
CA ARG A 147 -26.27 26.31 8.99
C ARG A 147 -27.36 25.65 8.18
N TRP A 148 -27.03 25.03 7.04
CA TRP A 148 -27.98 24.28 6.25
C TRP A 148 -27.31 23.00 5.67
N PRO A 149 -27.01 22.00 6.55
CA PRO A 149 -26.44 20.75 6.13
C PRO A 149 -27.43 19.92 5.31
N ASP A 150 -26.87 19.01 4.48
CA ASP A 150 -27.62 18.11 3.60
C ASP A 150 -28.52 18.84 2.58
N SER A 151 -28.14 20.06 2.22
CA SER A 151 -28.82 20.92 1.25
C SER A 151 -28.02 21.06 -0.04
N PRO A 152 -28.68 21.41 -1.17
CA PRO A 152 -27.99 21.76 -2.41
C PRO A 152 -26.96 22.87 -2.27
N LEU A 153 -27.18 23.81 -1.33
CA LEU A 153 -26.27 24.92 -1.05
C LEU A 153 -25.01 24.48 -0.33
N GLU A 154 -25.04 23.36 0.40
CA GLU A 154 -23.89 22.89 1.18
C GLU A 154 -22.71 22.53 0.29
N GLU A 155 -22.93 21.77 -0.79
CA GLU A 155 -21.91 21.39 -1.75
C GLU A 155 -21.20 22.62 -2.32
N GLU A 156 -21.97 23.58 -2.83
CA GLU A 156 -21.44 24.84 -3.37
C GLU A 156 -20.69 25.67 -2.32
N ALA A 157 -21.21 25.74 -1.10
CA ALA A 157 -20.59 26.51 -0.02
C ALA A 157 -19.25 25.91 0.43
N ILE A 158 -19.12 24.57 0.49
CA ILE A 158 -17.84 23.90 0.80
C ILE A 158 -16.84 24.17 -0.33
N TYR A 159 -17.25 24.03 -1.60
CA TYR A 159 -16.39 24.33 -2.74
C TYR A 159 -15.88 25.77 -2.71
N LYS A 160 -16.79 26.77 -2.53
CA LYS A 160 -16.41 28.16 -2.47
C LYS A 160 -15.55 28.50 -1.25
N ALA A 161 -15.73 27.81 -0.12
CA ALA A 161 -14.83 27.94 1.03
C ALA A 161 -13.39 27.47 0.66
N GLY A 162 -13.26 26.33 -0.02
CA GLY A 162 -12.00 25.84 -0.53
C GLY A 162 -11.33 26.81 -1.51
N GLU A 163 -12.06 27.29 -2.51
CA GLU A 163 -11.56 28.32 -3.45
C GLU A 163 -11.13 29.60 -2.73
N SER A 164 -11.88 30.03 -1.72
CA SER A 164 -11.50 31.20 -0.95
C SER A 164 -10.19 31.01 -0.18
N GLU A 165 -9.99 29.86 0.45
CA GLU A 165 -8.73 29.56 1.13
C GLU A 165 -7.57 29.40 0.14
N PHE A 166 -7.83 28.84 -1.06
CA PHE A 166 -6.85 28.73 -2.13
C PHE A 166 -6.36 30.11 -2.60
N PHE A 167 -7.28 31.03 -2.89
CA PHE A 167 -6.94 32.40 -3.30
C PHE A 167 -6.39 33.28 -2.15
N ALA A 168 -6.50 32.82 -0.91
CA ALA A 168 -5.87 33.42 0.25
C ALA A 168 -4.46 32.87 0.55
N ASP A 169 -3.91 32.04 -0.34
CA ASP A 169 -2.63 31.33 -0.17
C ASP A 169 -2.58 30.46 1.10
N ARG A 170 -3.71 29.90 1.50
CA ARG A 170 -3.84 29.04 2.69
C ARG A 170 -4.13 27.61 2.26
N TYR A 171 -3.19 27.04 1.51
CA TYR A 171 -3.38 25.78 0.77
C TYR A 171 -3.71 24.58 1.65
N SER A 172 -3.16 24.50 2.86
CA SER A 172 -3.54 23.42 3.79
C SER A 172 -5.02 23.46 4.15
N LYS A 173 -5.58 24.67 4.36
CA LYS A 173 -7.02 24.82 4.65
C LYS A 173 -7.88 24.61 3.41
N ALA A 174 -7.38 25.01 2.24
CA ALA A 174 -8.05 24.73 0.98
C ALA A 174 -8.16 23.22 0.74
N ASP A 175 -7.08 22.45 0.96
CA ASP A 175 -7.08 20.99 0.83
C ASP A 175 -8.05 20.33 1.82
N ASP A 176 -8.13 20.82 3.06
CA ASP A 176 -9.09 20.36 4.06
C ASP A 176 -10.55 20.53 3.59
N GLU A 177 -10.90 21.69 3.01
CA GLU A 177 -12.24 21.94 2.49
C GLU A 177 -12.53 21.09 1.24
N TYR A 178 -11.57 20.95 0.33
CA TYR A 178 -11.69 20.08 -0.84
C TYR A 178 -11.84 18.60 -0.45
N ALA A 179 -11.09 18.14 0.52
CA ALA A 179 -11.21 16.78 1.05
C ALA A 179 -12.58 16.55 1.72
N LEU A 180 -13.12 17.57 2.42
CA LEU A 180 -14.46 17.54 3.00
C LEU A 180 -15.53 17.42 1.91
N LEU A 181 -15.37 18.20 0.81
CA LEU A 181 -16.29 18.17 -0.33
C LEU A 181 -16.38 16.75 -0.93
N ILE A 182 -15.25 16.19 -1.31
CA ILE A 182 -15.19 14.85 -1.94
C ILE A 182 -15.72 13.78 -0.99
N LYS A 183 -15.35 13.84 0.29
CA LYS A 183 -15.81 12.88 1.29
C LYS A 183 -17.33 12.90 1.46
N LYS A 184 -17.96 14.05 1.35
CA LYS A 184 -19.40 14.21 1.54
C LYS A 184 -20.18 14.05 0.23
N PHE A 185 -19.61 14.51 -0.88
CA PHE A 185 -20.21 14.53 -2.21
C PHE A 185 -19.25 13.88 -3.23
N ASN A 186 -19.15 12.56 -3.20
CA ASN A 186 -18.24 11.79 -4.05
C ASN A 186 -18.51 11.92 -5.57
N SER A 187 -19.72 12.36 -5.94
CA SER A 187 -20.11 12.64 -7.33
C SER A 187 -20.35 14.14 -7.55
N SER A 188 -19.57 14.98 -6.88
CA SER A 188 -19.68 16.43 -6.97
C SER A 188 -19.47 16.95 -8.39
N GLN A 189 -20.29 17.94 -8.80
CA GLN A 189 -20.07 18.64 -10.06
C GLN A 189 -18.74 19.42 -10.08
N TYR A 190 -18.14 19.68 -8.92
CA TYR A 190 -16.87 20.37 -8.76
C TYR A 190 -15.66 19.42 -8.71
N LEU A 191 -15.87 18.10 -8.80
CA LEU A 191 -14.83 17.10 -8.60
C LEU A 191 -13.59 17.39 -9.44
N SER A 192 -13.75 17.55 -10.75
CA SER A 192 -12.62 17.80 -11.68
C SER A 192 -11.84 19.07 -11.31
N GLN A 193 -12.52 20.13 -10.93
CA GLN A 193 -11.87 21.39 -10.54
C GLN A 193 -11.11 21.23 -9.23
N VAL A 194 -11.70 20.55 -8.27
CA VAL A 194 -11.09 20.26 -6.97
C VAL A 194 -9.85 19.37 -7.14
N VAL A 195 -9.91 18.36 -7.96
CA VAL A 195 -8.76 17.50 -8.28
C VAL A 195 -7.61 18.32 -8.88
N ILE A 196 -7.90 19.21 -9.84
CA ILE A 196 -6.89 20.13 -10.41
C ILE A 196 -6.28 21.04 -9.32
N ARG A 197 -7.10 21.62 -8.44
CA ARG A 197 -6.62 22.47 -7.34
C ARG A 197 -5.73 21.70 -6.38
N ARG A 198 -6.16 20.51 -5.97
CA ARG A 198 -5.40 19.63 -5.07
C ARG A 198 -4.08 19.20 -5.70
N PHE A 199 -4.09 18.82 -6.98
CA PHE A 199 -2.86 18.48 -7.70
C PHE A 199 -1.86 19.63 -7.72
N ASN A 200 -2.34 20.86 -8.03
CA ASN A 200 -1.48 22.05 -8.01
C ASN A 200 -0.93 22.37 -6.61
N ILE A 201 -1.73 22.17 -5.56
CA ILE A 201 -1.26 22.30 -4.17
C ILE A 201 -0.16 21.26 -3.89
N GLY A 202 -0.37 20.00 -4.27
CA GLY A 202 0.62 18.93 -4.13
C GLY A 202 1.93 19.26 -4.82
N ARG A 203 1.87 19.71 -6.09
CA ARG A 203 3.04 20.15 -6.87
C ARG A 203 3.79 21.30 -6.21
N TYR A 204 3.06 22.30 -5.73
CA TYR A 204 3.66 23.41 -5.01
C TYR A 204 4.37 22.96 -3.72
N TRP A 205 3.77 22.05 -2.97
CA TRP A 205 4.39 21.53 -1.74
C TRP A 205 5.60 20.64 -2.03
N GLU A 206 5.57 19.87 -3.12
CA GLU A 206 6.72 19.08 -3.59
C GLU A 206 7.90 20.01 -3.94
N GLU A 207 7.67 21.06 -4.74
CA GLU A 207 8.67 22.06 -5.09
C GLU A 207 9.23 22.78 -3.86
N CYS A 208 8.38 23.08 -2.88
CA CYS A 208 8.83 23.65 -1.62
C CYS A 208 9.72 22.70 -0.81
N ASP A 209 9.43 21.39 -0.82
CA ASP A 209 10.20 20.37 -0.11
C ASP A 209 11.57 20.18 -0.79
N GLU A 210 11.63 20.23 -2.12
CA GLU A 210 12.87 20.11 -2.89
C GLU A 210 13.78 21.35 -2.76
N THR A 211 13.21 22.55 -2.86
CA THR A 211 13.99 23.80 -2.86
C THR A 211 14.40 24.25 -1.48
N LYS A 212 13.60 23.95 -0.47
CA LYS A 212 13.82 24.32 0.94
C LYS A 212 13.50 23.12 1.82
N PRO A 213 14.34 22.08 1.80
CA PRO A 213 14.10 20.89 2.58
C PRO A 213 13.98 21.25 4.06
N HIS A 214 12.91 20.83 4.67
CA HIS A 214 12.61 21.09 6.07
C HIS A 214 12.55 19.76 6.81
N TYR A 215 13.15 19.67 7.98
CA TYR A 215 13.00 18.46 8.78
C TYR A 215 11.53 18.25 9.12
N THR A 216 11.03 17.04 8.94
CA THR A 216 9.62 16.66 9.13
C THR A 216 9.03 17.05 10.50
N LEU A 217 9.88 17.15 11.51
CA LEU A 217 9.50 17.49 12.89
C LEU A 217 9.56 18.99 13.21
N THR A 218 10.11 19.84 12.33
CA THR A 218 10.15 21.28 12.59
C THR A 218 8.85 21.94 12.14
N PRO A 219 8.14 22.65 13.06
CA PRO A 219 6.89 23.30 12.70
C PRO A 219 7.11 24.55 11.85
N ASN A 220 6.29 24.71 10.84
CA ASN A 220 6.22 25.89 9.99
C ASN A 220 5.21 26.89 10.55
N PHE A 221 5.67 27.91 11.26
CA PHE A 221 4.78 28.95 11.82
C PHE A 221 4.66 30.20 10.94
N THR A 222 5.52 30.35 9.94
CA THR A 222 5.66 31.62 9.20
C THR A 222 5.03 31.59 7.83
N ASP A 223 5.08 30.45 7.15
CA ASP A 223 4.61 30.30 5.78
C ASP A 223 3.22 29.64 5.75
N LYS A 224 2.18 30.43 5.49
CA LYS A 224 0.78 29.98 5.44
C LYS A 224 0.46 29.12 4.23
N THR A 225 1.31 29.12 3.22
CA THR A 225 1.13 28.34 2.00
C THR A 225 1.45 26.86 2.21
N ARG A 226 2.22 26.53 3.27
CA ARG A 226 2.64 25.19 3.59
C ARG A 226 1.95 24.63 4.83
N PRO A 227 1.82 23.32 4.97
CA PRO A 227 1.32 22.70 6.19
C PRO A 227 2.27 22.97 7.37
N LEU A 228 1.75 22.77 8.57
CA LEU A 228 2.50 23.00 9.81
C LEU A 228 3.72 22.08 9.94
N PHE A 229 3.61 20.84 9.48
CA PHE A 229 4.65 19.82 9.50
C PHE A 229 4.70 19.06 8.17
N ASP A 230 5.82 18.43 7.86
CA ASP A 230 5.97 17.42 6.81
C ASP A 230 5.35 17.83 5.46
N THR A 231 5.85 18.91 4.88
CA THR A 231 5.35 19.44 3.60
C THR A 231 5.36 18.40 2.48
N GLY A 232 6.47 17.66 2.33
CA GLY A 232 6.61 16.63 1.30
C GLY A 232 5.71 15.41 1.54
N GLY A 233 5.46 15.02 2.79
CA GLY A 233 4.50 13.96 3.09
C GLY A 233 3.05 14.40 2.86
N HIS A 234 2.74 15.70 3.03
CA HIS A 234 1.43 16.23 2.65
C HIS A 234 1.22 16.21 1.13
N ALA A 235 2.23 16.61 0.33
CA ALA A 235 2.18 16.52 -1.13
C ALA A 235 1.89 15.08 -1.58
N LEU A 236 2.63 14.11 -1.02
CA LEU A 236 2.45 12.70 -1.33
C LEU A 236 1.04 12.20 -1.00
N ARG A 237 0.50 12.54 0.18
CA ARG A 237 -0.88 12.19 0.55
C ARG A 237 -1.93 12.78 -0.39
N VAL A 238 -1.69 13.97 -0.92
CA VAL A 238 -2.58 14.58 -1.92
C VAL A 238 -2.58 13.76 -3.21
N TYR A 239 -1.42 13.38 -3.72
CA TYR A 239 -1.31 12.57 -4.93
C TYR A 239 -1.98 11.19 -4.78
N GLU A 240 -1.72 10.49 -3.67
CA GLU A 240 -2.35 9.20 -3.39
C GLU A 240 -3.88 9.30 -3.32
N ARG A 241 -4.40 10.38 -2.73
CA ARG A 241 -5.84 10.59 -2.64
C ARG A 241 -6.49 10.92 -3.96
N ILE A 242 -5.84 11.68 -4.85
CA ILE A 242 -6.38 11.99 -6.18
C ILE A 242 -6.73 10.72 -6.94
N ARG A 243 -5.82 9.73 -6.92
CA ARG A 243 -6.08 8.41 -7.56
C ARG A 243 -7.31 7.71 -6.97
N LEU A 244 -7.50 7.81 -5.66
CA LEU A 244 -8.62 7.15 -4.96
C LEU A 244 -9.93 7.90 -5.14
N ASP A 245 -9.87 9.23 -5.18
CA ASP A 245 -11.05 10.11 -5.25
C ASP A 245 -11.61 10.18 -6.69
N ASP A 246 -10.72 10.14 -7.71
CA ASP A 246 -11.09 10.21 -9.13
C ASP A 246 -10.19 9.29 -9.98
N PRO A 247 -10.36 7.94 -9.88
CA PRO A 247 -9.46 6.98 -10.50
C PRO A 247 -9.47 6.98 -12.04
N THR A 248 -10.49 7.53 -12.65
CA THR A 248 -10.64 7.65 -14.11
C THR A 248 -10.49 9.08 -14.60
N GLY A 249 -10.19 10.00 -13.71
CA GLY A 249 -10.01 11.41 -14.02
C GLY A 249 -8.73 11.69 -14.79
N PRO A 250 -8.66 12.85 -15.44
CA PRO A 250 -7.56 13.21 -16.33
C PRO A 250 -6.21 13.41 -15.64
N LEU A 251 -6.18 13.51 -14.31
CA LEU A 251 -4.95 13.70 -13.51
C LEU A 251 -4.64 12.49 -12.61
N ALA A 252 -5.35 11.38 -12.77
CA ALA A 252 -5.13 10.21 -11.92
C ALA A 252 -3.75 9.58 -12.16
N ASP A 253 -3.37 9.42 -13.41
CA ASP A 253 -2.06 8.89 -13.82
C ASP A 253 -0.93 9.88 -13.53
N ASP A 254 -1.14 11.19 -13.73
CA ASP A 254 -0.21 12.26 -13.34
C ASP A 254 0.07 12.21 -11.82
N ALA A 255 -0.96 12.04 -11.01
CA ALA A 255 -0.82 11.96 -9.56
C ALA A 255 -0.05 10.71 -9.13
N VAL A 256 -0.32 9.56 -9.74
CA VAL A 256 0.45 8.32 -9.48
C VAL A 256 1.90 8.49 -9.91
N MET A 257 2.16 9.13 -11.04
CA MET A 257 3.51 9.42 -11.52
C MET A 257 4.26 10.38 -10.58
N ALA A 258 3.60 11.43 -10.09
CA ALA A 258 4.17 12.35 -9.12
C ALA A 258 4.51 11.65 -7.80
N ALA A 259 3.59 10.81 -7.28
CA ALA A 259 3.86 10.01 -6.08
C ALA A 259 5.07 9.07 -6.26
N ALA A 260 5.14 8.38 -7.42
CA ALA A 260 6.25 7.50 -7.74
C ALA A 260 7.60 8.24 -7.75
N ASN A 261 7.64 9.40 -8.41
CA ASN A 261 8.83 10.25 -8.47
C ASN A 261 9.24 10.77 -7.09
N ALA A 262 8.28 11.21 -6.28
CA ALA A 262 8.54 11.71 -4.92
C ALA A 262 9.16 10.61 -4.03
N HIS A 263 8.67 9.37 -4.10
CA HIS A 263 9.28 8.23 -3.43
C HIS A 263 10.67 7.92 -3.97
N PHE A 264 10.85 7.96 -5.31
CA PHE A 264 12.13 7.69 -5.95
C PHE A 264 13.21 8.67 -5.50
N ILE A 265 12.92 9.97 -5.49
CA ILE A 265 13.86 11.03 -5.06
C ILE A 265 14.25 10.84 -3.59
N LYS A 266 13.33 10.40 -2.74
CA LYS A 266 13.59 10.13 -1.31
C LYS A 266 14.31 8.81 -1.06
N GLY A 267 14.61 8.01 -2.10
CA GLY A 267 15.27 6.71 -1.97
C GLY A 267 14.36 5.58 -1.46
N HIS A 268 13.07 5.79 -1.45
CA HIS A 268 12.07 4.80 -1.11
C HIS A 268 11.74 3.94 -2.35
N TRP A 269 12.72 3.07 -2.70
CA TRP A 269 12.69 2.34 -3.98
C TRP A 269 11.52 1.35 -4.09
N GLU A 270 11.06 0.81 -2.98
CA GLU A 270 9.96 -0.15 -2.94
C GLU A 270 8.61 0.52 -3.20
N GLU A 271 8.36 1.63 -2.54
CA GLU A 271 7.16 2.44 -2.72
C GLU A 271 7.13 3.08 -4.11
N ALA A 272 8.28 3.55 -4.59
CA ALA A 272 8.40 4.06 -5.96
C ALA A 272 8.06 2.99 -7.00
N ASP A 273 8.62 1.79 -6.87
CA ASP A 273 8.33 0.65 -7.75
C ASP A 273 6.85 0.25 -7.71
N TYR A 274 6.23 0.28 -6.53
CA TYR A 274 4.80 0.04 -6.39
C TYR A 274 3.97 1.05 -7.21
N HIS A 275 4.24 2.35 -7.08
CA HIS A 275 3.49 3.38 -7.82
C HIS A 275 3.78 3.34 -9.33
N TYR A 276 5.02 3.09 -9.77
CA TYR A 276 5.30 2.85 -11.20
C TYR A 276 4.58 1.58 -11.69
N GLY A 277 4.45 0.55 -10.84
CA GLY A 277 3.66 -0.65 -11.11
C GLY A 277 2.18 -0.35 -11.32
N LEU A 278 1.58 0.49 -10.48
CA LEU A 278 0.20 0.96 -10.64
C LEU A 278 -0.02 1.67 -11.98
N LEU A 279 0.91 2.55 -12.40
CA LEU A 279 0.85 3.19 -13.71
C LEU A 279 0.80 2.16 -14.85
N ARG A 280 1.68 1.17 -14.79
CA ARG A 280 1.73 0.12 -15.83
C ARG A 280 0.47 -0.72 -15.89
N SER A 281 -0.16 -1.01 -14.76
CA SER A 281 -1.31 -1.91 -14.68
C SER A 281 -2.66 -1.20 -14.80
N GLU A 282 -2.84 -0.07 -14.09
CA GLU A 282 -4.13 0.60 -14.00
C GLU A 282 -4.33 1.64 -15.12
N PHE A 283 -3.24 2.20 -15.66
CA PHE A 283 -3.30 3.26 -16.68
C PHE A 283 -2.57 2.89 -17.97
N PRO A 284 -2.97 1.81 -18.68
CA PRO A 284 -2.22 1.31 -19.85
C PRO A 284 -2.17 2.27 -21.03
N LYS A 285 -3.02 3.31 -21.05
CA LYS A 285 -3.06 4.34 -22.09
C LYS A 285 -2.38 5.64 -21.68
N SER A 286 -1.80 5.71 -20.50
CA SER A 286 -1.10 6.90 -19.99
C SER A 286 0.14 7.21 -20.85
N GLU A 287 0.40 8.48 -21.06
CA GLU A 287 1.65 8.98 -21.68
C GLU A 287 2.89 8.65 -20.82
N HIS A 288 2.70 8.37 -19.55
CA HIS A 288 3.76 8.03 -18.59
C HIS A 288 4.23 6.57 -18.70
N GLN A 289 3.64 5.74 -19.56
CA GLN A 289 3.95 4.30 -19.64
C GLN A 289 5.44 4.03 -19.87
N PHE A 290 6.06 4.70 -20.83
CA PHE A 290 7.50 4.57 -21.11
C PHE A 290 8.33 4.88 -19.86
N LYS A 291 8.08 6.03 -19.22
CA LYS A 291 8.82 6.48 -18.04
C LYS A 291 8.59 5.55 -16.83
N ALA A 292 7.36 5.04 -16.66
CA ALA A 292 7.02 4.09 -15.60
C ALA A 292 7.75 2.74 -15.75
N HIS A 293 7.95 2.27 -16.99
CA HIS A 293 8.76 1.08 -17.23
C HIS A 293 10.25 1.34 -16.96
N LEU A 294 10.78 2.46 -17.42
CA LEU A 294 12.19 2.82 -17.26
C LEU A 294 12.55 3.02 -15.77
N MET A 295 11.74 3.81 -15.05
CA MET A 295 11.97 4.08 -13.63
C MET A 295 11.68 2.86 -12.75
N GLY A 296 10.68 2.05 -13.11
CA GLY A 296 10.44 0.75 -12.47
C GLY A 296 11.64 -0.20 -12.61
N LEU A 297 12.27 -0.25 -13.80
CA LEU A 297 13.52 -1.00 -13.99
C LEU A 297 14.62 -0.50 -13.03
N HIS A 298 14.80 0.83 -12.93
CA HIS A 298 15.76 1.42 -12.01
C HIS A 298 15.48 1.04 -10.55
N CYS A 299 14.23 1.12 -10.09
CA CYS A 299 13.86 0.74 -8.73
C CYS A 299 14.22 -0.71 -8.41
N LYS A 300 13.95 -1.63 -9.34
CA LYS A 300 14.25 -3.04 -9.16
C LYS A 300 15.76 -3.31 -9.08
N LEU A 301 16.56 -2.61 -9.89
CA LEU A 301 18.03 -2.71 -9.84
C LEU A 301 18.58 -2.16 -8.53
N LEU A 302 18.03 -1.04 -8.03
CA LEU A 302 18.45 -0.43 -6.74
C LEU A 302 18.06 -1.29 -5.53
N ARG A 303 17.00 -2.10 -5.64
CA ARG A 303 16.56 -3.04 -4.60
C ARG A 303 17.38 -4.32 -4.56
N TYR A 304 18.08 -4.67 -5.64
CA TYR A 304 18.88 -5.89 -5.68
C TYR A 304 20.14 -5.78 -4.84
N GLN A 305 20.30 -6.66 -3.88
CA GLN A 305 21.39 -6.64 -2.88
C GLN A 305 22.55 -7.61 -3.21
N GLY A 306 22.45 -8.36 -4.28
CA GLY A 306 23.51 -9.29 -4.69
C GLY A 306 23.05 -10.76 -4.78
N PRO A 307 23.96 -11.68 -5.24
CA PRO A 307 23.60 -13.06 -5.54
C PRO A 307 23.13 -13.88 -4.33
N GLY A 308 23.59 -13.54 -3.12
CA GLY A 308 23.18 -14.22 -1.89
C GLY A 308 21.79 -13.84 -1.37
N TYR A 309 21.13 -12.87 -1.99
CA TYR A 309 19.82 -12.35 -1.57
C TYR A 309 18.71 -12.78 -2.53
N GLU A 310 17.49 -12.25 -2.32
CA GLU A 310 16.33 -12.56 -3.15
C GLU A 310 16.55 -12.20 -4.63
N GLY A 311 16.21 -13.11 -5.55
CA GLY A 311 16.36 -12.91 -6.98
C GLY A 311 15.16 -12.27 -7.69
N ALA A 312 14.01 -12.20 -7.03
CA ALA A 312 12.79 -11.67 -7.65
C ALA A 312 12.93 -10.27 -8.26
N PRO A 313 13.67 -9.31 -7.64
CA PRO A 313 13.92 -8.02 -8.27
C PRO A 313 14.64 -8.11 -9.63
N LEU A 314 15.60 -9.04 -9.78
CA LEU A 314 16.30 -9.25 -11.06
C LEU A 314 15.39 -9.87 -12.13
N ASP A 315 14.54 -10.84 -11.74
CA ASP A 315 13.60 -11.48 -12.67
C ASP A 315 12.62 -10.45 -13.24
N GLN A 316 12.07 -9.62 -12.36
CA GLN A 316 11.18 -8.52 -12.76
C GLN A 316 11.90 -7.41 -13.55
N ALA A 317 13.18 -7.12 -13.23
CA ALA A 317 13.99 -6.16 -13.97
C ALA A 317 14.27 -6.65 -15.40
N GLU A 318 14.57 -7.95 -15.60
CA GLU A 318 14.74 -8.51 -16.94
C GLU A 318 13.49 -8.40 -17.78
N GLU A 319 12.32 -8.65 -17.18
CA GLU A 319 11.02 -8.50 -17.86
C GLU A 319 10.79 -7.05 -18.30
N LEU A 320 11.00 -6.07 -17.41
CA LEU A 320 10.86 -4.65 -17.75
C LEU A 320 11.87 -4.20 -18.82
N ALA A 321 13.11 -4.65 -18.75
CA ALA A 321 14.11 -4.36 -19.76
C ALA A 321 13.70 -4.94 -21.14
N MET A 322 13.13 -6.13 -21.18
CA MET A 322 12.61 -6.75 -22.39
C MET A 322 11.39 -5.98 -22.93
N GLN A 323 10.44 -5.58 -22.07
CA GLN A 323 9.29 -4.76 -22.46
C GLN A 323 9.75 -3.40 -23.04
N LEU A 324 10.71 -2.73 -22.42
CA LEU A 324 11.29 -1.50 -22.92
C LEU A 324 11.89 -1.66 -24.33
N LEU A 325 12.68 -2.71 -24.55
CA LEU A 325 13.33 -2.97 -25.83
C LEU A 325 12.35 -3.38 -26.94
N THR A 326 11.21 -3.96 -26.62
CA THR A 326 10.22 -4.46 -27.60
C THR A 326 9.09 -3.48 -27.83
N GLN A 327 8.49 -2.94 -26.77
CA GLN A 327 7.28 -2.11 -26.85
C GLN A 327 7.61 -0.61 -27.03
N PHE A 328 8.70 -0.14 -26.41
CA PHE A 328 9.09 1.27 -26.39
C PHE A 328 10.38 1.54 -27.17
N SER A 329 10.65 0.72 -28.19
CA SER A 329 11.86 0.84 -29.01
C SER A 329 12.05 2.22 -29.69
N PRO A 330 10.97 2.88 -30.18
CA PRO A 330 11.08 4.23 -30.75
C PRO A 330 11.40 5.29 -29.68
N GLU A 331 10.79 5.21 -28.50
CA GLU A 331 10.95 6.18 -27.42
C GLU A 331 12.33 6.09 -26.76
N LEU A 332 12.93 4.90 -26.74
CA LEU A 332 14.28 4.70 -26.21
C LEU A 332 15.36 5.47 -26.97
N GLY A 333 15.23 5.60 -28.31
CA GLY A 333 16.23 6.30 -29.10
C GLY A 333 17.66 5.86 -28.79
N VAL A 334 18.48 6.81 -28.34
CA VAL A 334 19.89 6.57 -27.98
C VAL A 334 20.08 5.72 -26.69
N GLU A 335 19.09 5.65 -25.81
CA GLU A 335 19.13 4.88 -24.57
C GLU A 335 18.92 3.38 -24.81
N ARG A 336 18.53 2.97 -26.03
CA ARG A 336 18.29 1.57 -26.37
C ARG A 336 19.51 0.68 -26.09
N GLU A 337 20.68 1.14 -26.50
CA GLU A 337 21.93 0.41 -26.28
C GLU A 337 22.21 0.26 -24.78
N ARG A 338 21.98 1.31 -24.01
CA ARG A 338 22.14 1.28 -22.54
C ARG A 338 21.19 0.28 -21.88
N VAL A 339 19.91 0.24 -22.28
CA VAL A 339 18.95 -0.74 -21.74
C VAL A 339 19.33 -2.16 -22.15
N ALA A 340 19.85 -2.37 -23.37
CA ALA A 340 20.35 -3.67 -23.79
C ALA A 340 21.57 -4.13 -22.95
N GLN A 341 22.49 -3.23 -22.64
CA GLN A 341 23.64 -3.51 -21.74
C GLN A 341 23.17 -3.81 -20.31
N VAL A 342 22.21 -3.05 -19.79
CA VAL A 342 21.59 -3.30 -18.48
C VAL A 342 20.97 -4.70 -18.47
N ARG A 343 20.22 -5.07 -19.50
CA ARG A 343 19.64 -6.42 -19.61
C ARG A 343 20.72 -7.51 -19.63
N ALA A 344 21.80 -7.31 -20.38
CA ALA A 344 22.92 -8.25 -20.37
C ALA A 344 23.53 -8.40 -18.97
N SER A 345 23.75 -7.28 -18.27
CA SER A 345 24.22 -7.28 -16.88
C SER A 345 23.28 -8.00 -15.92
N ILE A 346 21.97 -7.83 -16.06
CA ILE A 346 20.97 -8.56 -15.27
C ILE A 346 21.12 -10.08 -15.50
N ARG A 347 21.27 -10.50 -16.74
CA ARG A 347 21.46 -11.91 -17.08
C ARG A 347 22.75 -12.49 -16.49
N ASP A 348 23.83 -11.72 -16.50
CA ASP A 348 25.09 -12.10 -15.85
C ASP A 348 24.92 -12.26 -14.32
N GLN A 349 24.21 -11.35 -13.67
CA GLN A 349 23.89 -11.45 -12.23
C GLN A 349 23.01 -12.66 -11.90
N ARG A 350 22.05 -12.99 -12.74
CA ARG A 350 21.22 -14.20 -12.59
C ARG A 350 22.06 -15.46 -12.77
N ALA A 351 22.92 -15.50 -13.76
CA ALA A 351 23.86 -16.61 -13.96
C ALA A 351 24.82 -16.76 -12.76
N LEU A 352 25.29 -15.64 -12.19
CA LEU A 352 26.15 -15.64 -11.01
C LEU A 352 25.45 -16.24 -9.77
N ARG A 353 24.15 -15.98 -9.57
CA ARG A 353 23.38 -16.60 -8.49
C ARG A 353 23.35 -18.13 -8.61
N GLU A 354 23.10 -18.65 -9.81
CA GLU A 354 23.10 -20.08 -10.04
C GLU A 354 24.53 -20.67 -9.90
N TRP A 355 25.54 -19.90 -10.27
CA TRP A 355 26.94 -20.25 -10.10
C TRP A 355 27.31 -20.36 -8.62
N ASP A 356 26.96 -19.37 -7.79
CA ASP A 356 27.23 -19.41 -6.36
C ASP A 356 26.56 -20.61 -5.67
N MET A 357 25.34 -20.96 -6.10
CA MET A 357 24.68 -22.19 -5.65
C MET A 357 25.46 -23.45 -6.09
N ALA A 358 25.95 -23.50 -7.33
CA ALA A 358 26.77 -24.61 -7.78
C ALA A 358 28.06 -24.75 -6.96
N GLU A 359 28.77 -23.65 -6.73
CA GLU A 359 29.98 -23.60 -5.91
C GLU A 359 29.74 -24.02 -4.44
N PHE A 360 28.59 -23.64 -3.87
CA PHE A 360 28.18 -24.11 -2.54
C PHE A 360 28.10 -25.63 -2.50
N TYR A 361 27.48 -26.26 -3.51
CA TYR A 361 27.40 -27.71 -3.60
C TYR A 361 28.75 -28.39 -3.90
N VAL A 362 29.62 -27.73 -4.68
CA VAL A 362 31.00 -28.21 -4.92
C VAL A 362 31.79 -28.27 -3.61
N LYS A 363 31.70 -27.21 -2.78
CA LYS A 363 32.36 -27.18 -1.45
C LYS A 363 31.88 -28.31 -0.55
N GLY A 364 30.62 -28.66 -0.64
CA GLY A 364 30.02 -29.81 0.08
C GLY A 364 30.26 -31.18 -0.56
N LYS A 365 30.94 -31.22 -1.71
CA LYS A 365 31.17 -32.45 -2.52
C LYS A 365 29.87 -33.09 -3.07
N TYR A 366 28.80 -32.32 -3.19
CA TYR A 366 27.54 -32.72 -3.81
C TYR A 366 27.58 -32.44 -5.33
N TYR A 367 28.46 -33.09 -6.04
CA TYR A 367 28.72 -32.80 -7.46
C TYR A 367 27.53 -33.05 -8.37
N GLY A 368 26.59 -33.93 -8.00
CA GLY A 368 25.34 -34.13 -8.74
C GLY A 368 24.47 -32.85 -8.74
N ALA A 369 24.29 -32.25 -7.56
CA ALA A 369 23.56 -31.00 -7.43
C ALA A 369 24.29 -29.84 -8.14
N ALA A 370 25.62 -29.72 -7.97
CA ALA A 370 26.42 -28.72 -8.67
C ALA A 370 26.27 -28.82 -10.20
N LYS A 371 26.35 -30.01 -10.77
CA LYS A 371 26.11 -30.23 -12.21
C LYS A 371 24.75 -29.79 -12.68
N THR A 372 23.70 -29.91 -11.85
CA THR A 372 22.36 -29.45 -12.17
C THR A 372 22.31 -27.94 -12.26
N TYR A 373 22.94 -27.19 -11.33
CA TYR A 373 23.01 -25.73 -11.38
C TYR A 373 23.86 -25.24 -12.55
N TYR A 374 25.00 -25.84 -12.83
CA TYR A 374 25.80 -25.52 -14.02
C TYR A 374 25.04 -25.79 -15.33
N ALA A 375 24.31 -26.90 -15.43
CA ALA A 375 23.46 -27.19 -16.58
C ALA A 375 22.31 -26.14 -16.75
N LYS A 376 21.77 -25.65 -15.62
CA LYS A 376 20.77 -24.57 -15.62
C LYS A 376 21.35 -23.29 -16.22
N ILE A 377 22.60 -22.90 -15.86
CA ILE A 377 23.29 -21.75 -16.42
C ILE A 377 23.45 -21.90 -17.94
N ILE A 378 23.92 -23.04 -18.41
CA ILE A 378 24.14 -23.32 -19.85
C ILE A 378 22.83 -23.21 -20.63
N LYS A 379 21.72 -23.67 -20.05
CA LYS A 379 20.39 -23.66 -20.68
C LYS A 379 19.73 -22.30 -20.69
N GLN A 380 19.79 -21.58 -19.57
CA GLN A 380 19.03 -20.32 -19.38
C GLN A 380 19.82 -19.07 -19.76
N TYR A 381 21.15 -19.11 -19.61
CA TYR A 381 22.03 -17.96 -19.83
C TYR A 381 23.21 -18.32 -20.78
N PRO A 382 22.93 -18.87 -21.99
CA PRO A 382 23.97 -19.38 -22.89
C PRO A 382 24.90 -18.28 -23.43
N ASP A 383 24.47 -17.03 -23.36
CA ASP A 383 25.16 -15.83 -23.81
C ASP A 383 26.13 -15.24 -22.77
N THR A 384 26.18 -15.81 -21.57
CA THR A 384 27.07 -15.34 -20.48
C THR A 384 28.42 -16.06 -20.47
N ARG A 385 29.46 -15.40 -19.92
CA ARG A 385 30.76 -16.02 -19.70
C ARG A 385 30.63 -17.26 -18.80
N LEU A 386 29.79 -17.21 -17.79
CA LEU A 386 29.56 -18.29 -16.85
C LEU A 386 28.99 -19.55 -17.51
N ALA A 387 28.30 -19.46 -18.65
CA ALA A 387 27.84 -20.62 -19.39
C ALA A 387 29.02 -21.45 -19.94
N GLN A 388 30.08 -20.81 -20.45
CA GLN A 388 31.26 -21.49 -20.91
C GLN A 388 32.03 -22.11 -19.75
N GLU A 389 32.20 -21.36 -18.65
CA GLU A 389 32.85 -21.86 -17.44
C GLU A 389 32.08 -23.06 -16.84
N SER A 390 30.74 -23.01 -16.88
CA SER A 390 29.89 -24.12 -16.42
C SER A 390 30.10 -25.42 -17.21
N ARG A 391 30.30 -25.34 -18.53
CA ARG A 391 30.65 -26.52 -19.35
C ARG A 391 31.94 -27.13 -18.86
N ASN A 392 32.96 -26.31 -18.64
CA ASN A 392 34.27 -26.79 -18.16
C ASN A 392 34.17 -27.44 -16.77
N GLN A 393 33.32 -26.88 -15.87
CA GLN A 393 33.11 -27.47 -14.55
C GLN A 393 32.35 -28.81 -14.62
N ILE A 394 31.32 -28.90 -15.47
CA ILE A 394 30.62 -30.20 -15.68
C ILE A 394 31.57 -31.29 -16.16
N ASP A 395 32.43 -30.96 -17.13
CA ASP A 395 33.43 -31.92 -17.65
C ASP A 395 34.43 -32.32 -16.56
N LYS A 396 34.89 -31.38 -15.74
CA LYS A 396 35.78 -31.64 -14.61
C LYS A 396 35.19 -32.61 -13.59
N PHE A 397 33.87 -32.45 -13.30
CA PHE A 397 33.18 -33.28 -12.31
C PHE A 397 32.50 -34.52 -12.93
N LYS A 398 32.73 -34.83 -14.20
CA LYS A 398 32.05 -35.92 -14.91
C LYS A 398 32.24 -37.29 -14.24
N THR A 399 33.45 -37.55 -13.72
CA THR A 399 33.81 -38.81 -13.05
C THR A 399 33.58 -38.82 -11.55
N GLU A 400 33.28 -37.67 -10.98
CA GLU A 400 33.06 -37.51 -9.53
C GLU A 400 31.70 -38.08 -9.10
N PRO A 401 31.61 -38.72 -7.91
CA PRO A 401 30.34 -39.24 -7.40
C PRO A 401 29.33 -38.11 -7.15
N ASN A 402 28.05 -38.36 -7.43
CA ASN A 402 27.02 -37.34 -7.33
C ASN A 402 26.80 -36.78 -5.90
N SER A 403 27.12 -37.59 -4.87
CA SER A 403 27.01 -37.22 -3.47
C SER A 403 28.22 -37.72 -2.67
N PRO A 404 28.62 -37.02 -1.61
CA PRO A 404 29.70 -37.49 -0.74
C PRO A 404 29.32 -38.82 -0.07
N THR A 405 30.32 -39.70 0.12
CA THR A 405 30.09 -40.89 0.92
C THR A 405 29.81 -40.52 2.37
N PRO A 406 28.70 -40.98 2.98
CA PRO A 406 28.43 -40.70 4.38
C PRO A 406 29.61 -41.12 5.26
N PRO A 407 30.03 -40.32 6.25
CA PRO A 407 31.19 -40.56 7.09
C PRO A 407 31.09 -41.89 7.88
N PHE A 408 29.93 -42.43 8.05
CA PHE A 408 29.65 -43.69 8.77
C PHE A 408 28.92 -44.70 7.88
N LYS A 409 29.22 -44.76 6.58
CA LYS A 409 28.60 -45.72 5.66
C LYS A 409 28.71 -47.16 6.16
N TRP A 410 29.88 -47.56 6.70
CA TRP A 410 30.10 -48.86 7.27
C TRP A 410 29.11 -49.19 8.43
N LEU A 411 28.70 -48.21 9.21
CA LEU A 411 27.73 -48.40 10.29
C LEU A 411 26.30 -48.59 9.72
N ALA A 412 25.98 -47.85 8.66
CA ALA A 412 24.71 -48.00 7.95
C ALA A 412 24.58 -49.35 7.24
N ASP A 413 25.72 -49.92 6.79
CA ASP A 413 25.75 -51.21 6.13
C ASP A 413 25.62 -52.38 7.13
N ILE A 414 25.92 -52.16 8.41
CA ILE A 414 25.80 -53.16 9.51
C ILE A 414 24.39 -53.12 10.16
N LEU A 415 23.73 -51.93 10.15
CA LEU A 415 22.41 -51.80 10.71
C LEU A 415 21.37 -52.36 9.74
N PRO A 416 20.40 -53.17 10.21
CA PRO A 416 19.34 -53.68 9.33
C PRO A 416 18.61 -52.51 8.74
N GLN A 417 18.64 -52.40 7.39
CA GLN A 417 17.88 -51.39 6.69
C GLN A 417 16.40 -51.63 6.98
N SER A 418 15.75 -50.69 7.63
CA SER A 418 14.31 -50.74 7.77
C SER A 418 13.73 -50.71 6.35
N THR A 419 13.10 -51.79 5.93
CA THR A 419 12.27 -51.85 4.72
C THR A 419 11.02 -51.00 4.89
N ARG A 420 11.20 -49.71 5.15
CA ARG A 420 10.10 -48.75 5.02
C ARG A 420 9.92 -48.50 3.53
N GLU A 421 9.02 -49.26 2.95
CA GLU A 421 8.36 -48.85 1.73
C GLU A 421 7.83 -47.45 1.94
N GLY A 422 8.29 -46.50 1.15
CA GLY A 422 7.93 -45.12 0.97
C GLY A 422 7.08 -44.35 2.02
N PRO A 423 6.90 -43.04 1.90
CA PRO A 423 6.03 -42.34 2.80
C PRO A 423 4.62 -42.96 2.77
N VAL A 424 4.08 -43.27 3.96
CA VAL A 424 2.71 -43.79 4.09
C VAL A 424 1.74 -42.70 3.58
N LEU A 425 1.54 -42.73 2.28
CA LEU A 425 0.41 -41.97 1.69
C LEU A 425 -0.87 -42.71 2.11
N PRO A 426 -1.86 -42.02 2.67
CA PRO A 426 -3.14 -42.64 2.98
C PRO A 426 -3.72 -43.25 1.70
N LYS A 427 -4.03 -44.54 1.73
CA LYS A 427 -4.50 -45.33 0.57
C LYS A 427 -5.84 -44.86 -0.01
N ASN A 428 -6.45 -43.81 0.50
CA ASN A 428 -7.74 -43.27 0.06
C ASN A 428 -7.68 -41.74 -0.01
N ILE A 429 -6.98 -41.21 -1.01
CA ILE A 429 -7.34 -39.89 -1.53
C ILE A 429 -8.20 -40.17 -2.77
N PRO A 430 -9.51 -39.86 -2.76
CA PRO A 430 -10.31 -39.97 -3.97
C PRO A 430 -9.69 -39.03 -5.01
N SER A 431 -9.34 -39.56 -6.19
CA SER A 431 -8.89 -38.74 -7.30
C SER A 431 -9.98 -37.71 -7.58
N VAL A 432 -9.62 -36.43 -7.41
CA VAL A 432 -10.48 -35.35 -7.92
C VAL A 432 -10.47 -35.54 -9.43
N ALA A 433 -11.57 -36.09 -9.95
CA ALA A 433 -11.81 -36.21 -11.37
C ALA A 433 -11.69 -34.82 -11.99
N ALA A 434 -10.78 -34.66 -12.93
CA ALA A 434 -10.67 -33.43 -13.72
C ALA A 434 -12.05 -33.14 -14.33
N ALA A 435 -12.57 -31.96 -14.08
CA ALA A 435 -13.81 -31.50 -14.71
C ALA A 435 -13.62 -31.50 -16.24
N PRO A 436 -14.60 -31.98 -17.02
CA PRO A 436 -14.51 -31.98 -18.47
C PRO A 436 -14.46 -30.54 -18.99
N PRO A 437 -13.75 -30.27 -20.10
CA PRO A 437 -13.71 -28.96 -20.70
C PRO A 437 -15.12 -28.55 -21.15
N THR A 438 -15.54 -27.36 -20.73
CA THR A 438 -16.78 -26.74 -21.18
C THR A 438 -16.60 -26.33 -22.66
N ASP A 439 -17.24 -27.06 -23.54
CA ASP A 439 -17.45 -26.68 -24.95
C ASP A 439 -18.21 -25.35 -25.01
N THR A 440 -17.53 -24.28 -25.38
CA THR A 440 -18.12 -23.04 -25.86
C THR A 440 -18.23 -23.10 -27.38
N THR A 441 -19.32 -23.70 -27.89
CA THR A 441 -19.70 -23.48 -29.27
C THR A 441 -21.17 -23.06 -29.31
N THR A 442 -21.40 -21.94 -29.99
CA THR A 442 -22.61 -21.44 -30.64
C THR A 442 -23.76 -20.87 -29.79
N ARG A 443 -23.93 -19.56 -29.77
CA ARG A 443 -24.77 -18.78 -30.74
C ARG A 443 -24.60 -17.29 -30.51
#